data_3f58cc22213feee606e4f318c9b27377
#
_entry.id   3f58cc22213feee606e4f318c9b27377
#
_cell.length_a   1.000
_cell.length_b   1.000
_cell.length_c   1.000
_cell.angle_alpha   90.00
_cell.angle_beta   90.00
_cell.angle_gamma   90.00
#
_symmetry.space_group_name_H-M   'P 1'
#
loop_
_entity.id
_entity.type
_entity.pdbx_description
1 polymer ?
#
loop_
_entity_poly.entity_id
_entity_poly.type
_entity_poly.pdbx_seq_one_letter_code
_entity_poly.pdbx_strand_id
1 'polypeptide(L)'
;MSTQQTQTQTLVETAPPRLTVIGSRPKDVPRKTSLRPYLELTRFTKPAGLLGAAFPYFIGFLYSVNLTDPTALGPADWAKLSGIFMLDVLILRSFGCAWNDTVDQDLDRQVERCKKRPLARGAITTPEALATTLFLVASRHVLINATLPARAGEHAVWITFLALVYPFMKRFSNFPQLCLGGGVGWAVYLVDAAVVDGPYPAGSTNKLNVEDRSKALLAMWACQSLFNITYDTVYAFQDIRDDLNAGVGSLAIAVRHYPKVFLLSIASAMAAFLWATVTCGGLMRGPFMASAAVSSFAAFFMLARLDVWNPARCKDFFVYSQWWVSGVLVTGLIGELLMARM
;
A
#
# COMPACT_ATOMS: atom_id res chain seq x y z
N MET A 1 35.56 39.63 4.87
CA MET A 1 36.18 38.32 4.84
C MET A 1 35.67 37.53 6.03
N SER A 2 34.64 36.75 5.87
CA SER A 2 34.05 35.93 6.92
C SER A 2 34.23 34.47 6.54
N THR A 3 35.00 33.78 7.37
CA THR A 3 35.43 32.39 7.20
C THR A 3 34.26 31.47 7.57
N GLN A 4 33.65 30.79 6.60
CA GLN A 4 32.74 29.67 6.85
C GLN A 4 33.55 28.45 7.26
N GLN A 5 33.42 28.05 8.51
CA GLN A 5 33.91 26.77 8.99
C GLN A 5 33.00 25.64 8.49
N THR A 6 33.52 24.84 7.60
CA THR A 6 32.93 23.57 7.17
C THR A 6 33.07 22.54 8.29
N GLN A 7 32.01 22.28 9.04
CA GLN A 7 31.97 21.16 9.99
C GLN A 7 31.78 19.87 9.23
N THR A 8 32.85 19.14 9.01
CA THR A 8 32.86 17.75 8.58
C THR A 8 32.46 16.87 9.77
N GLN A 9 31.18 16.50 9.88
CA GLN A 9 30.77 15.49 10.85
C GLN A 9 31.20 14.11 10.33
N THR A 10 32.18 13.51 10.98
CA THR A 10 32.57 12.10 10.86
C THR A 10 31.39 11.22 11.27
N LEU A 11 30.83 10.47 10.31
CA LEU A 11 29.85 9.44 10.55
C LEU A 11 30.50 8.31 11.35
N VAL A 12 30.16 8.18 12.61
CA VAL A 12 30.50 7.03 13.43
C VAL A 12 29.72 5.83 12.91
N GLU A 13 30.43 4.86 12.38
CA GLU A 13 29.90 3.57 11.96
C GLU A 13 29.48 2.80 13.21
N THR A 14 28.19 2.88 13.57
CA THR A 14 27.63 2.13 14.69
C THR A 14 27.24 0.73 14.24
N ALA A 15 27.74 -0.27 14.96
CA ALA A 15 27.39 -1.68 14.76
C ALA A 15 25.86 -1.90 14.78
N PRO A 16 25.32 -2.86 14.00
CA PRO A 16 23.87 -3.11 13.95
C PRO A 16 23.34 -3.46 15.34
N PRO A 17 22.15 -2.98 15.71
CA PRO A 17 21.57 -3.23 17.02
C PRO A 17 21.36 -4.74 17.21
N ARG A 18 21.88 -5.28 18.30
CA ARG A 18 21.64 -6.68 18.71
C ARG A 18 20.15 -6.89 18.89
N LEU A 19 19.64 -8.01 18.36
CA LEU A 19 18.29 -8.51 18.63
C LEU A 19 18.08 -8.60 20.15
N THR A 20 17.48 -7.60 20.74
CA THR A 20 17.09 -7.64 22.14
C THR A 20 15.80 -8.42 22.28
N VAL A 21 15.83 -9.41 23.13
CA VAL A 21 14.73 -10.30 23.50
C VAL A 21 13.44 -9.51 23.73
N ILE A 22 12.35 -10.03 23.19
CA ILE A 22 10.97 -9.56 23.34
C ILE A 22 10.72 -9.11 24.79
N GLY A 23 10.66 -7.80 24.99
CA GLY A 23 10.56 -7.20 26.32
C GLY A 23 9.24 -7.52 27.00
N SER A 24 9.32 -8.07 28.20
CA SER A 24 8.19 -8.20 29.13
C SER A 24 7.61 -6.82 29.44
N ARG A 25 6.28 -6.75 29.59
CA ARG A 25 5.53 -5.55 29.99
C ARG A 25 6.15 -4.93 31.27
N PRO A 26 6.22 -3.60 31.38
CA PRO A 26 6.46 -2.93 32.66
C PRO A 26 5.39 -3.41 33.66
N LYS A 27 5.81 -3.88 34.85
CA LYS A 27 4.96 -4.59 35.82
C LYS A 27 3.80 -3.76 36.41
N ASP A 28 3.77 -2.44 36.18
CA ASP A 28 2.94 -1.52 36.95
C ASP A 28 1.77 -0.87 36.19
N VAL A 29 1.38 -1.39 35.01
CA VAL A 29 0.22 -0.85 34.28
C VAL A 29 -1.02 -1.66 34.60
N PRO A 30 -2.04 -1.13 35.32
CA PRO A 30 -3.29 -1.82 35.59
C PRO A 30 -3.96 -2.27 34.29
N ARG A 31 -4.42 -3.55 34.27
CA ARG A 31 -5.14 -4.12 33.13
C ARG A 31 -6.55 -3.51 33.09
N LYS A 32 -6.76 -2.42 32.35
CA LYS A 32 -8.12 -2.01 31.96
C LYS A 32 -8.57 -2.88 30.81
N THR A 33 -9.66 -3.61 31.00
CA THR A 33 -10.38 -4.32 29.93
C THR A 33 -11.00 -3.29 28.97
N SER A 34 -10.23 -2.84 28.02
CA SER A 34 -10.66 -1.85 27.02
C SER A 34 -10.32 -2.37 25.63
N LEU A 35 -11.27 -2.30 24.71
CA LEU A 35 -11.07 -2.60 23.28
C LEU A 35 -10.27 -1.52 22.55
N ARG A 36 -10.13 -0.33 23.13
CA ARG A 36 -9.45 0.80 22.50
C ARG A 36 -8.02 0.50 22.04
N PRO A 37 -7.13 -0.18 22.81
CA PRO A 37 -5.79 -0.52 22.35
C PRO A 37 -5.80 -1.45 21.11
N TYR A 38 -6.79 -2.33 20.96
CA TYR A 38 -6.94 -3.20 19.78
C TYR A 38 -7.40 -2.40 18.55
N LEU A 39 -8.33 -1.45 18.72
CA LEU A 39 -8.73 -0.53 17.65
C LEU A 39 -7.58 0.37 17.20
N GLU A 40 -6.71 0.76 18.12
CA GLU A 40 -5.49 1.51 17.81
C GLU A 40 -4.45 0.63 17.10
N LEU A 41 -4.27 -0.64 17.52
CA LEU A 41 -3.36 -1.62 16.91
C LEU A 41 -3.73 -1.87 15.45
N THR A 42 -5.02 -2.09 15.18
CA THR A 42 -5.55 -2.33 13.83
C THR A 42 -5.68 -1.05 12.99
N ARG A 43 -5.29 0.11 13.52
CA ARG A 43 -5.44 1.43 12.87
C ARG A 43 -6.88 1.77 12.45
N PHE A 44 -7.87 1.16 13.05
CA PHE A 44 -9.28 1.46 12.76
C PHE A 44 -9.62 2.94 12.99
N THR A 45 -8.92 3.57 13.94
CA THR A 45 -9.05 5.01 14.25
C THR A 45 -8.31 5.93 13.28
N LYS A 46 -7.61 5.41 12.26
CA LYS A 46 -6.81 6.20 11.31
C LYS A 46 -7.17 5.84 9.86
N PRO A 47 -8.27 6.36 9.31
CA PRO A 47 -8.80 5.93 8.01
C PRO A 47 -7.93 6.29 6.81
N ALA A 48 -7.08 7.33 6.89
CA ALA A 48 -6.29 7.80 5.74
C ALA A 48 -5.45 6.69 5.07
N GLY A 49 -4.82 5.81 5.86
CA GLY A 49 -4.07 4.68 5.29
C GLY A 49 -4.95 3.56 4.71
N LEU A 50 -6.28 3.59 4.91
CA LEU A 50 -7.19 2.64 4.28
C LEU A 50 -7.30 2.91 2.78
N LEU A 51 -7.29 4.17 2.37
CA LEU A 51 -7.36 4.56 0.96
C LEU A 51 -6.19 4.00 0.16
N GLY A 52 -4.96 4.05 0.73
CA GLY A 52 -3.77 3.50 0.08
C GLY A 52 -3.87 2.01 -0.24
N ALA A 53 -4.55 1.24 0.62
CA ALA A 53 -4.81 -0.18 0.37
C ALA A 53 -6.06 -0.41 -0.50
N ALA A 54 -7.08 0.44 -0.40
CA ALA A 54 -8.35 0.29 -1.11
C ALA A 54 -8.26 0.63 -2.61
N PHE A 55 -7.54 1.69 -2.96
CA PHE A 55 -7.46 2.12 -4.36
C PHE A 55 -6.92 1.05 -5.31
N PRO A 56 -5.84 0.30 -5.01
CA PRO A 56 -5.39 -0.79 -5.89
C PRO A 56 -6.47 -1.86 -6.14
N TYR A 57 -7.28 -2.19 -5.12
CA TYR A 57 -8.41 -3.11 -5.30
C TYR A 57 -9.47 -2.54 -6.23
N PHE A 58 -9.94 -1.32 -5.99
CA PHE A 58 -11.02 -0.74 -6.78
C PHE A 58 -10.58 -0.34 -8.19
N ILE A 59 -9.35 0.15 -8.36
CA ILE A 59 -8.77 0.41 -9.69
C ILE A 59 -8.64 -0.91 -10.44
N GLY A 60 -8.06 -1.94 -9.83
CA GLY A 60 -7.93 -3.26 -10.43
C GLY A 60 -9.28 -3.87 -10.80
N PHE A 61 -10.28 -3.77 -9.92
CA PHE A 61 -11.63 -4.27 -10.15
C PHE A 61 -12.30 -3.57 -11.35
N LEU A 62 -12.34 -2.23 -11.33
CA LEU A 62 -12.90 -1.45 -12.42
C LEU A 62 -12.16 -1.71 -13.75
N TYR A 63 -10.84 -1.82 -13.69
CA TYR A 63 -10.01 -2.12 -14.85
C TYR A 63 -10.32 -3.51 -15.41
N SER A 64 -10.35 -4.53 -14.55
CA SER A 64 -10.67 -5.91 -14.95
C SER A 64 -12.04 -6.01 -15.63
N VAL A 65 -13.06 -5.33 -15.09
CA VAL A 65 -14.40 -5.31 -15.70
C VAL A 65 -14.38 -4.59 -17.05
N ASN A 66 -13.61 -3.52 -17.22
CA ASN A 66 -13.45 -2.84 -18.52
C ASN A 66 -12.76 -3.72 -19.57
N LEU A 67 -11.90 -4.66 -19.15
CA LEU A 67 -11.25 -5.65 -20.03
C LEU A 67 -12.15 -6.85 -20.38
N THR A 68 -13.29 -6.98 -19.75
CA THR A 68 -14.34 -7.98 -20.03
C THR A 68 -15.57 -7.33 -20.62
N ASP A 69 -16.72 -7.96 -20.55
CA ASP A 69 -18.00 -7.32 -20.86
C ASP A 69 -18.49 -6.50 -19.66
N PRO A 70 -18.54 -5.16 -19.78
CA PRO A 70 -18.99 -4.29 -18.68
C PRO A 70 -20.45 -4.48 -18.28
N THR A 71 -21.25 -5.14 -19.11
CA THR A 71 -22.67 -5.42 -18.86
C THR A 71 -22.91 -6.74 -18.14
N ALA A 72 -21.89 -7.59 -18.05
CA ALA A 72 -21.98 -8.95 -17.51
C ALA A 72 -22.20 -9.01 -16.00
N LEU A 73 -21.83 -7.94 -15.25
CA LEU A 73 -22.07 -7.85 -13.82
C LEU A 73 -23.36 -7.09 -13.55
N GLY A 74 -24.32 -7.76 -12.89
CA GLY A 74 -25.54 -7.12 -12.38
C GLY A 74 -25.26 -6.26 -11.14
N PRO A 75 -26.22 -5.39 -10.74
CA PRO A 75 -26.07 -4.54 -9.55
C PRO A 75 -25.77 -5.31 -8.26
N ALA A 76 -26.31 -6.51 -8.10
CA ALA A 76 -26.06 -7.39 -6.96
C ALA A 76 -24.62 -7.90 -6.94
N ASP A 77 -24.04 -8.25 -8.10
CA ASP A 77 -22.66 -8.70 -8.21
C ASP A 77 -21.68 -7.57 -7.92
N TRP A 78 -21.97 -6.37 -8.41
CA TRP A 78 -21.21 -5.16 -8.08
C TRP A 78 -21.18 -4.90 -6.59
N ALA A 79 -22.34 -4.94 -5.94
CA ALA A 79 -22.43 -4.72 -4.49
C ALA A 79 -21.70 -5.81 -3.71
N LYS A 80 -21.88 -7.08 -4.10
CA LYS A 80 -21.22 -8.25 -3.48
C LYS A 80 -19.70 -8.16 -3.58
N LEU A 81 -19.15 -8.00 -4.79
CA LEU A 81 -17.71 -7.94 -4.99
C LEU A 81 -17.08 -6.72 -4.29
N SER A 82 -17.70 -5.54 -4.42
CA SER A 82 -17.23 -4.34 -3.74
C SER A 82 -17.23 -4.50 -2.23
N GLY A 83 -18.26 -5.14 -1.66
CA GLY A 83 -18.36 -5.44 -0.23
C GLY A 83 -17.28 -6.41 0.24
N ILE A 84 -17.01 -7.49 -0.52
CA ILE A 84 -15.94 -8.46 -0.23
C ILE A 84 -14.58 -7.77 -0.28
N PHE A 85 -14.28 -7.00 -1.33
CA PHE A 85 -13.01 -6.30 -1.48
C PHE A 85 -12.79 -5.26 -0.38
N MET A 86 -13.82 -4.49 -0.01
CA MET A 86 -13.71 -3.54 1.10
C MET A 86 -13.43 -4.25 2.43
N LEU A 87 -14.10 -5.37 2.69
CA LEU A 87 -13.88 -6.16 3.90
C LEU A 87 -12.48 -6.78 3.91
N ASP A 88 -12.01 -7.32 2.77
CA ASP A 88 -10.65 -7.84 2.63
C ASP A 88 -9.60 -6.75 2.89
N VAL A 89 -9.76 -5.57 2.31
CA VAL A 89 -8.88 -4.41 2.55
C VAL A 89 -8.84 -4.01 4.02
N LEU A 90 -9.99 -3.97 4.69
CA LEU A 90 -10.06 -3.66 6.12
C LEU A 90 -9.29 -4.68 6.97
N ILE A 91 -9.47 -5.99 6.68
CA ILE A 91 -8.78 -7.06 7.39
C ILE A 91 -7.28 -7.06 7.06
N LEU A 92 -6.91 -6.96 5.77
CA LEU A 92 -5.52 -6.91 5.29
C LEU A 92 -4.74 -5.79 5.98
N ARG A 93 -5.29 -4.58 5.97
CA ARG A 93 -4.67 -3.42 6.62
C ARG A 93 -4.57 -3.61 8.13
N SER A 94 -5.60 -4.17 8.75
CA SER A 94 -5.64 -4.38 10.20
C SER A 94 -4.57 -5.37 10.66
N PHE A 95 -4.44 -6.51 9.99
CA PHE A 95 -3.40 -7.47 10.34
C PHE A 95 -2.00 -6.96 9.97
N GLY A 96 -1.85 -6.30 8.83
CA GLY A 96 -0.57 -5.72 8.42
C GLY A 96 -0.04 -4.69 9.44
N CYS A 97 -0.93 -3.84 9.99
CA CYS A 97 -0.56 -2.91 11.05
C CYS A 97 -0.24 -3.61 12.38
N ALA A 98 -1.05 -4.61 12.77
CA ALA A 98 -0.82 -5.37 14.01
C ALA A 98 0.50 -6.15 13.95
N TRP A 99 0.79 -6.78 12.81
CA TRP A 99 2.03 -7.49 12.57
C TRP A 99 3.24 -6.56 12.54
N ASN A 100 3.15 -5.45 11.82
CA ASN A 100 4.23 -4.46 11.77
C ASN A 100 4.56 -3.94 13.17
N ASP A 101 3.55 -3.56 13.98
CA ASP A 101 3.78 -3.11 15.36
C ASP A 101 4.38 -4.23 16.25
N THR A 102 4.06 -5.50 15.96
CA THR A 102 4.59 -6.65 16.70
C THR A 102 6.06 -6.87 16.38
N VAL A 103 6.45 -6.80 15.11
CA VAL A 103 7.85 -6.98 14.69
C VAL A 103 8.70 -5.77 15.05
N ASP A 104 8.17 -4.57 14.91
CA ASP A 104 8.91 -3.31 15.10
C ASP A 104 8.84 -2.76 16.53
N GLN A 105 8.31 -3.47 17.53
CA GLN A 105 8.06 -2.93 18.87
C GLN A 105 9.29 -2.33 19.57
N ASP A 106 10.48 -2.84 19.30
CA ASP A 106 11.76 -2.35 19.79
C ASP A 106 12.19 -1.05 19.09
N LEU A 107 12.00 -0.98 17.78
CA LEU A 107 12.27 0.20 16.95
C LEU A 107 11.25 1.31 17.26
N ASP A 108 9.97 0.95 17.38
CA ASP A 108 8.88 1.89 17.67
C ASP A 108 9.05 2.66 18.99
N ARG A 109 9.74 2.09 19.97
CA ARG A 109 10.06 2.76 21.23
C ARG A 109 11.11 3.86 21.06
N GLN A 110 11.90 3.85 20.00
CA GLN A 110 12.97 4.78 19.71
C GLN A 110 12.50 5.94 18.80
N VAL A 111 11.38 5.76 18.06
CA VAL A 111 10.83 6.76 17.15
C VAL A 111 9.74 7.55 17.85
N GLU A 112 9.89 8.88 17.95
CA GLU A 112 9.01 9.80 18.72
C GLU A 112 7.52 9.62 18.35
N ARG A 113 7.21 9.52 17.06
CA ARG A 113 5.85 9.34 16.57
C ARG A 113 5.27 7.97 16.93
N CYS A 114 6.12 6.93 16.98
CA CYS A 114 5.72 5.53 17.12
C CYS A 114 5.66 5.05 18.58
N LYS A 115 6.39 5.67 19.50
CA LYS A 115 6.41 5.29 20.94
C LYS A 115 5.02 5.29 21.61
N LYS A 116 4.03 5.99 21.01
CA LYS A 116 2.63 6.01 21.48
C LYS A 116 1.81 4.82 21.00
N ARG A 117 2.35 3.93 20.14
CA ARG A 117 1.66 2.74 19.66
C ARG A 117 1.36 1.77 20.79
N PRO A 118 0.27 0.98 20.71
CA PRO A 118 -0.18 0.11 21.81
C PRO A 118 0.88 -0.84 22.35
N LEU A 119 1.64 -1.51 21.48
CA LEU A 119 2.73 -2.41 21.86
C LEU A 119 3.93 -1.65 22.43
N ALA A 120 4.35 -0.55 21.80
CA ALA A 120 5.49 0.24 22.23
C ALA A 120 5.31 0.78 23.65
N ARG A 121 4.06 1.25 23.97
CA ARG A 121 3.72 1.77 25.31
C ARG A 121 3.24 0.71 26.32
N GLY A 122 3.22 -0.60 25.93
CA GLY A 122 2.83 -1.70 26.79
C GLY A 122 1.32 -1.82 27.08
N ALA A 123 0.44 -1.19 26.28
CA ALA A 123 -1.02 -1.30 26.45
C ALA A 123 -1.57 -2.66 25.99
N ILE A 124 -0.86 -3.34 25.09
CA ILE A 124 -1.12 -4.71 24.60
C ILE A 124 0.20 -5.49 24.74
N THR A 125 0.10 -6.74 25.10
CA THR A 125 1.24 -7.67 25.15
C THR A 125 1.53 -8.27 23.78
N THR A 126 2.75 -8.75 23.57
CA THR A 126 3.14 -9.42 22.31
C THR A 126 2.26 -10.65 22.00
N PRO A 127 1.93 -11.55 22.95
CA PRO A 127 1.02 -12.66 22.68
C PRO A 127 -0.38 -12.21 22.27
N GLU A 128 -0.93 -11.13 22.87
CA GLU A 128 -2.23 -10.58 22.48
C GLU A 128 -2.21 -10.01 21.04
N ALA A 129 -1.12 -9.32 20.67
CA ALA A 129 -0.95 -8.80 19.32
C ALA A 129 -0.77 -9.92 18.28
N LEU A 130 0.00 -10.97 18.61
CA LEU A 130 0.14 -12.17 17.76
C LEU A 130 -1.20 -12.88 17.57
N ALA A 131 -1.95 -13.11 18.66
CA ALA A 131 -3.28 -13.72 18.57
C ALA A 131 -4.23 -12.89 17.69
N THR A 132 -4.21 -11.56 17.82
CA THR A 132 -4.98 -10.63 16.97
C THR A 132 -4.57 -10.75 15.50
N THR A 133 -3.26 -10.78 15.22
CA THR A 133 -2.74 -10.91 13.85
C THR A 133 -3.16 -12.25 13.24
N LEU A 134 -2.98 -13.36 13.95
CA LEU A 134 -3.34 -14.70 13.48
C LEU A 134 -4.85 -14.81 13.23
N PHE A 135 -5.67 -14.28 14.13
CA PHE A 135 -7.12 -14.24 13.95
C PHE A 135 -7.51 -13.47 12.68
N LEU A 136 -6.92 -12.30 12.44
CA LEU A 136 -7.22 -11.48 11.26
C LEU A 136 -6.73 -12.17 9.97
N VAL A 137 -5.54 -12.78 9.95
CA VAL A 137 -5.04 -13.54 8.80
C VAL A 137 -5.96 -14.71 8.48
N ALA A 138 -6.34 -15.50 9.50
CA ALA A 138 -7.27 -16.62 9.32
C ALA A 138 -8.63 -16.15 8.80
N SER A 139 -9.20 -15.09 9.39
CA SER A 139 -10.48 -14.50 8.97
C SER A 139 -10.43 -14.04 7.51
N ARG A 140 -9.32 -13.41 7.08
CA ARG A 140 -9.09 -13.00 5.70
C ARG A 140 -9.15 -14.18 4.74
N HIS A 141 -8.39 -15.24 5.03
CA HIS A 141 -8.34 -16.42 4.15
C HIS A 141 -9.66 -17.19 4.14
N VAL A 142 -10.37 -17.26 5.27
CA VAL A 142 -11.73 -17.82 5.32
C VAL A 142 -12.68 -17.00 4.43
N LEU A 143 -12.67 -15.67 4.55
CA LEU A 143 -13.50 -14.79 3.74
C LEU A 143 -13.26 -15.03 2.24
N ILE A 144 -12.00 -14.96 1.81
CA ILE A 144 -11.66 -15.05 0.38
C ILE A 144 -11.99 -16.43 -0.18
N ASN A 145 -11.58 -17.52 0.49
CA ASN A 145 -11.80 -18.87 0.00
C ASN A 145 -13.28 -19.30 0.05
N ALA A 146 -14.09 -18.70 0.93
CA ALA A 146 -15.52 -18.95 0.97
C ALA A 146 -16.33 -18.15 -0.05
N THR A 147 -15.78 -17.05 -0.60
CA THR A 147 -16.57 -16.11 -1.40
C THR A 147 -16.03 -15.86 -2.81
N LEU A 148 -14.75 -16.14 -3.05
CA LEU A 148 -14.06 -15.88 -4.31
C LEU A 148 -13.47 -17.18 -4.89
N PRO A 149 -13.15 -17.20 -6.21
CA PRO A 149 -12.51 -18.33 -6.88
C PRO A 149 -11.16 -18.71 -6.28
N ALA A 150 -10.72 -19.94 -6.43
CA ALA A 150 -9.47 -20.47 -5.87
C ALA A 150 -8.24 -19.63 -6.25
N ARG A 151 -8.14 -19.18 -7.51
CA ARG A 151 -7.03 -18.34 -7.99
C ARG A 151 -6.96 -16.99 -7.24
N ALA A 152 -8.08 -16.39 -6.84
CA ALA A 152 -8.09 -15.21 -5.99
C ALA A 152 -7.51 -15.54 -4.60
N GLY A 153 -7.80 -16.75 -4.06
CA GLY A 153 -7.20 -17.26 -2.83
C GLY A 153 -5.68 -17.40 -2.93
N GLU A 154 -5.15 -17.90 -4.05
CA GLU A 154 -3.71 -18.00 -4.30
C GLU A 154 -3.05 -16.62 -4.29
N HIS A 155 -3.64 -15.62 -4.95
CA HIS A 155 -3.15 -14.24 -4.89
C HIS A 155 -3.23 -13.65 -3.48
N ALA A 156 -4.25 -13.99 -2.71
CA ALA A 156 -4.35 -13.57 -1.31
C ALA A 156 -3.20 -14.13 -0.44
N VAL A 157 -2.74 -15.37 -0.69
CA VAL A 157 -1.58 -15.96 -0.02
C VAL A 157 -0.32 -15.14 -0.32
N TRP A 158 -0.07 -14.77 -1.56
CA TRP A 158 1.08 -13.94 -1.95
C TRP A 158 1.06 -12.57 -1.28
N ILE A 159 -0.10 -11.88 -1.26
CA ILE A 159 -0.26 -10.60 -0.56
C ILE A 159 0.04 -10.75 0.94
N THR A 160 -0.48 -11.81 1.57
CA THR A 160 -0.24 -12.11 2.99
C THR A 160 1.24 -12.36 3.25
N PHE A 161 1.90 -13.18 2.41
CA PHE A 161 3.33 -13.47 2.53
C PHE A 161 4.17 -12.19 2.47
N LEU A 162 3.93 -11.32 1.48
CA LEU A 162 4.65 -10.06 1.36
C LEU A 162 4.39 -9.12 2.55
N ALA A 163 3.15 -9.07 3.05
CA ALA A 163 2.82 -8.29 4.23
C ALA A 163 3.51 -8.81 5.51
N LEU A 164 3.73 -10.12 5.62
CA LEU A 164 4.45 -10.73 6.76
C LEU A 164 5.97 -10.51 6.65
N VAL A 165 6.53 -10.51 5.45
CA VAL A 165 7.98 -10.31 5.23
C VAL A 165 8.38 -8.84 5.37
N TYR A 166 7.53 -7.91 4.95
CA TYR A 166 7.80 -6.48 4.87
C TYR A 166 8.46 -5.87 6.14
N PRO A 167 7.96 -6.09 7.39
CA PRO A 167 8.55 -5.44 8.56
C PRO A 167 9.98 -5.89 8.84
N PHE A 168 10.32 -7.14 8.53
CA PHE A 168 11.69 -7.64 8.73
C PHE A 168 12.71 -6.96 7.81
N MET A 169 12.29 -6.57 6.61
CA MET A 169 13.20 -5.94 5.63
C MET A 169 13.84 -4.66 6.17
N LYS A 170 13.18 -3.93 7.06
CA LYS A 170 13.72 -2.73 7.71
C LYS A 170 14.99 -2.98 8.53
N ARG A 171 15.25 -4.24 8.93
CA ARG A 171 16.36 -4.64 9.79
C ARG A 171 17.65 -4.98 9.02
N PHE A 172 17.53 -5.30 7.73
CA PHE A 172 18.68 -5.71 6.91
C PHE A 172 18.71 -5.07 5.52
N SER A 173 17.72 -4.26 5.17
CA SER A 173 17.60 -3.68 3.83
C SER A 173 17.07 -2.24 3.89
N ASN A 174 17.47 -1.43 2.92
CA ASN A 174 16.89 -0.11 2.70
C ASN A 174 15.69 -0.13 1.72
N PHE A 175 15.17 -1.30 1.38
CA PHE A 175 14.15 -1.47 0.34
C PHE A 175 12.83 -2.09 0.83
N PRO A 176 12.37 -1.89 2.08
CA PRO A 176 11.09 -2.44 2.53
C PRO A 176 9.91 -1.98 1.69
N GLN A 177 9.97 -0.75 1.15
CA GLN A 177 8.93 -0.18 0.30
C GLN A 177 8.65 -0.98 -0.97
N LEU A 178 9.67 -1.68 -1.52
CA LEU A 178 9.47 -2.55 -2.69
C LEU A 178 8.57 -3.74 -2.34
N CYS A 179 8.77 -4.34 -1.17
CA CYS A 179 7.95 -5.44 -0.69
C CYS A 179 6.51 -4.98 -0.41
N LEU A 180 6.35 -3.86 0.30
CA LEU A 180 5.04 -3.28 0.60
C LEU A 180 4.29 -2.90 -0.68
N GLY A 181 4.93 -2.11 -1.55
CA GLY A 181 4.31 -1.62 -2.78
C GLY A 181 3.94 -2.74 -3.73
N GLY A 182 4.85 -3.70 -3.94
CA GLY A 182 4.59 -4.88 -4.76
C GLY A 182 3.42 -5.71 -4.22
N GLY A 183 3.36 -5.90 -2.89
CA GLY A 183 2.30 -6.64 -2.21
C GLY A 183 0.94 -5.95 -2.30
N VAL A 184 0.88 -4.64 -2.05
CA VAL A 184 -0.38 -3.87 -2.15
C VAL A 184 -0.84 -3.78 -3.61
N GLY A 185 0.08 -3.53 -4.55
CA GLY A 185 -0.22 -3.54 -5.99
C GLY A 185 -0.73 -4.89 -6.50
N TRP A 186 -0.32 -6.03 -5.87
CA TRP A 186 -0.74 -7.38 -6.24
C TRP A 186 -2.26 -7.60 -6.11
N ALA A 187 -2.96 -6.72 -5.43
CA ALA A 187 -4.42 -6.69 -5.38
C ALA A 187 -5.07 -6.69 -6.76
N VAL A 188 -4.41 -6.10 -7.78
CA VAL A 188 -4.88 -6.11 -9.18
C VAL A 188 -5.12 -7.54 -9.68
N TYR A 189 -4.21 -8.47 -9.39
CA TYR A 189 -4.36 -9.88 -9.79
C TYR A 189 -5.44 -10.62 -8.99
N LEU A 190 -5.57 -10.31 -7.70
CA LEU A 190 -6.62 -10.90 -6.86
C LEU A 190 -8.01 -10.53 -7.37
N VAL A 191 -8.24 -9.25 -7.64
CA VAL A 191 -9.56 -8.79 -8.09
C VAL A 191 -9.83 -9.20 -9.53
N ASP A 192 -8.80 -9.29 -10.38
CA ASP A 192 -8.94 -9.83 -11.74
C ASP A 192 -9.37 -11.28 -11.71
N ALA A 193 -8.72 -12.13 -10.90
CA ALA A 193 -9.12 -13.53 -10.72
C ALA A 193 -10.57 -13.65 -10.21
N ALA A 194 -10.99 -12.77 -9.30
CA ALA A 194 -12.36 -12.76 -8.80
C ALA A 194 -13.38 -12.43 -9.89
N VAL A 195 -13.04 -11.56 -10.85
CA VAL A 195 -13.93 -11.17 -11.95
C VAL A 195 -13.95 -12.25 -13.05
N VAL A 196 -12.77 -12.76 -13.45
CA VAL A 196 -12.65 -13.66 -14.62
C VAL A 196 -13.04 -15.09 -14.30
N ASP A 197 -12.65 -15.59 -13.15
CA ASP A 197 -12.91 -16.98 -12.73
C ASP A 197 -14.18 -17.11 -11.86
N GLY A 198 -14.83 -15.98 -11.58
CA GLY A 198 -16.08 -15.97 -10.80
C GLY A 198 -17.26 -16.56 -11.59
N PRO A 199 -18.37 -16.85 -10.90
CA PRO A 199 -19.58 -17.41 -11.51
C PRO A 199 -20.36 -16.35 -12.30
N TYR A 200 -19.66 -15.40 -12.91
CA TYR A 200 -20.25 -14.30 -13.66
C TYR A 200 -20.10 -14.55 -15.18
N PRO A 201 -21.07 -14.12 -16.00
CA PRO A 201 -20.95 -14.20 -17.46
C PRO A 201 -19.73 -13.44 -18.01
N ALA A 202 -19.16 -12.52 -17.25
CA ALA A 202 -17.99 -11.72 -17.61
C ALA A 202 -16.76 -12.56 -17.98
N GLY A 203 -16.54 -13.71 -17.34
CA GLY A 203 -15.40 -14.59 -17.64
C GLY A 203 -15.40 -15.17 -19.06
N SER A 204 -16.57 -15.31 -19.68
CA SER A 204 -16.72 -15.86 -21.03
C SER A 204 -16.51 -14.83 -22.16
N THR A 205 -16.39 -13.54 -21.84
CA THR A 205 -16.38 -12.43 -22.82
C THR A 205 -15.14 -11.55 -22.68
N ASN A 206 -13.96 -12.15 -22.54
CA ASN A 206 -12.71 -11.41 -22.55
C ASN A 206 -12.51 -10.66 -23.87
N LYS A 207 -12.34 -9.34 -23.81
CA LYS A 207 -12.03 -8.50 -24.97
C LYS A 207 -10.60 -8.71 -25.48
N LEU A 208 -9.72 -9.17 -24.61
CA LEU A 208 -8.30 -9.40 -24.89
C LEU A 208 -7.98 -10.89 -24.87
N ASN A 209 -7.02 -11.30 -25.70
CA ASN A 209 -6.41 -12.62 -25.55
C ASN A 209 -5.60 -12.70 -24.23
N VAL A 210 -5.21 -13.90 -23.83
CA VAL A 210 -4.52 -14.17 -22.56
C VAL A 210 -3.21 -13.38 -22.45
N GLU A 211 -2.45 -13.27 -23.54
CA GLU A 211 -1.16 -12.58 -23.55
C GLU A 211 -1.32 -11.07 -23.35
N ASP A 212 -2.22 -10.43 -24.09
CA ASP A 212 -2.45 -8.99 -23.98
C ASP A 212 -3.07 -8.62 -22.63
N ARG A 213 -3.98 -9.46 -22.10
CA ARG A 213 -4.52 -9.29 -20.75
C ARG A 213 -3.42 -9.36 -19.70
N SER A 214 -2.51 -10.33 -19.82
CA SER A 214 -1.38 -10.47 -18.89
C SER A 214 -0.46 -9.24 -18.92
N LYS A 215 -0.18 -8.69 -20.11
CA LYS A 215 0.59 -7.44 -20.25
C LYS A 215 -0.13 -6.24 -19.62
N ALA A 216 -1.43 -6.14 -19.83
CA ALA A 216 -2.26 -5.08 -19.27
C ALA A 216 -2.28 -5.11 -17.73
N LEU A 217 -2.46 -6.30 -17.15
CA LEU A 217 -2.44 -6.51 -15.70
C LEU A 217 -1.05 -6.27 -15.10
N LEU A 218 0.02 -6.71 -15.77
CA LEU A 218 1.39 -6.46 -15.35
C LEU A 218 1.69 -4.95 -15.31
N ALA A 219 1.27 -4.21 -16.33
CA ALA A 219 1.43 -2.76 -16.39
C ALA A 219 0.65 -2.06 -15.27
N MET A 220 -0.59 -2.48 -15.02
CA MET A 220 -1.40 -1.94 -13.92
C MET A 220 -0.78 -2.25 -12.55
N TRP A 221 -0.36 -3.51 -12.32
CA TRP A 221 0.36 -3.90 -11.10
C TRP A 221 1.61 -3.06 -10.88
N ALA A 222 2.45 -2.87 -11.90
CA ALA A 222 3.66 -2.08 -11.81
C ALA A 222 3.34 -0.60 -11.49
N CYS A 223 2.34 -0.02 -12.15
CA CYS A 223 1.88 1.34 -11.87
C CYS A 223 1.42 1.50 -10.40
N GLN A 224 0.54 0.61 -9.91
CA GLN A 224 0.05 0.65 -8.54
C GLN A 224 1.17 0.39 -7.52
N SER A 225 2.09 -0.52 -7.82
CA SER A 225 3.26 -0.81 -6.97
C SER A 225 4.16 0.43 -6.84
N LEU A 226 4.49 1.07 -7.95
CA LEU A 226 5.32 2.29 -7.96
C LEU A 226 4.64 3.45 -7.21
N PHE A 227 3.33 3.60 -7.34
CA PHE A 227 2.59 4.60 -6.58
C PHE A 227 2.67 4.33 -5.07
N ASN A 228 2.46 3.07 -4.65
CA ASN A 228 2.57 2.67 -3.25
C ASN A 228 3.99 2.86 -2.69
N ILE A 229 5.03 2.50 -3.47
CA ILE A 229 6.43 2.75 -3.12
C ILE A 229 6.67 4.24 -2.93
N THR A 230 6.14 5.07 -3.84
CA THR A 230 6.34 6.52 -3.81
C THR A 230 5.74 7.14 -2.56
N TYR A 231 4.46 6.89 -2.27
CA TYR A 231 3.82 7.54 -1.13
C TYR A 231 4.36 7.04 0.21
N ASP A 232 4.73 5.75 0.32
CA ASP A 232 5.34 5.22 1.55
C ASP A 232 6.76 5.74 1.75
N THR A 233 7.54 5.90 0.67
CA THR A 233 8.86 6.56 0.74
C THR A 233 8.73 8.01 1.20
N VAL A 234 7.79 8.77 0.65
CA VAL A 234 7.52 10.16 1.09
C VAL A 234 7.08 10.17 2.55
N TYR A 235 6.23 9.21 2.95
CA TYR A 235 5.78 9.09 4.32
C TYR A 235 6.94 8.79 5.28
N ALA A 236 7.90 7.96 4.88
CA ALA A 236 9.08 7.63 5.68
C ALA A 236 10.02 8.83 5.90
N PHE A 237 10.04 9.82 5.02
CA PHE A 237 10.81 11.05 5.26
C PHE A 237 10.39 11.83 6.50
N GLN A 238 9.18 11.62 7.03
CA GLN A 238 8.73 12.25 8.28
C GLN A 238 9.56 11.83 9.49
N ASP A 239 10.04 10.58 9.49
CA ASP A 239 10.74 9.98 10.63
C ASP A 239 12.25 9.80 10.34
N ILE A 240 12.77 10.33 9.22
CA ILE A 240 14.12 10.02 8.71
C ILE A 240 15.24 10.25 9.74
N ARG A 241 15.10 11.24 10.62
CA ARG A 241 16.11 11.53 11.67
C ARG A 241 16.11 10.46 12.74
N ASP A 242 14.92 10.06 13.18
CA ASP A 242 14.75 9.02 14.20
C ASP A 242 15.15 7.66 13.64
N ASP A 243 14.77 7.37 12.39
CA ASP A 243 15.10 6.12 11.69
C ASP A 243 16.62 5.95 11.50
N LEU A 244 17.34 7.03 11.17
CA LEU A 244 18.81 7.00 11.07
C LEU A 244 19.45 6.70 12.44
N ASN A 245 18.93 7.27 13.52
CA ASN A 245 19.44 7.03 14.87
C ASN A 245 19.11 5.62 15.38
N ALA A 246 17.96 5.08 14.99
CA ALA A 246 17.50 3.74 15.37
C ALA A 246 18.06 2.62 14.48
N GLY A 247 18.78 2.94 13.40
CA GLY A 247 19.31 1.97 12.43
C GLY A 247 18.24 1.29 11.59
N VAL A 248 17.09 1.97 11.38
CA VAL A 248 15.98 1.46 10.56
C VAL A 248 16.28 1.67 9.08
N GLY A 249 16.19 0.60 8.27
CA GLY A 249 16.34 0.70 6.81
C GLY A 249 15.08 1.21 6.12
N SER A 250 15.22 2.17 5.19
CA SER A 250 14.13 2.64 4.33
C SER A 250 14.63 3.23 3.01
N LEU A 251 13.77 3.26 1.98
CA LEU A 251 14.08 3.96 0.73
C LEU A 251 14.34 5.45 0.96
N ALA A 252 13.65 6.09 1.91
CA ALA A 252 13.91 7.48 2.27
C ALA A 252 15.38 7.69 2.69
N ILE A 253 15.92 6.76 3.49
CA ILE A 253 17.34 6.78 3.88
C ILE A 253 18.25 6.52 2.68
N ALA A 254 17.92 5.54 1.83
CA ALA A 254 18.74 5.21 0.66
C ALA A 254 18.88 6.39 -0.31
N VAL A 255 17.79 7.15 -0.52
CA VAL A 255 17.75 8.23 -1.50
C VAL A 255 17.88 9.64 -0.90
N ARG A 256 18.22 9.76 0.39
CA ARG A 256 18.26 11.02 1.12
C ARG A 256 19.13 12.11 0.51
N HIS A 257 20.14 11.74 -0.28
CA HIS A 257 21.04 12.69 -0.92
C HIS A 257 20.50 13.25 -2.25
N TYR A 258 19.55 12.52 -2.89
CA TYR A 258 18.94 12.91 -4.18
C TYR A 258 17.45 12.58 -4.26
N PRO A 259 16.65 12.95 -3.25
CA PRO A 259 15.26 12.52 -3.15
C PRO A 259 14.41 13.01 -4.33
N LYS A 260 14.66 14.23 -4.82
CA LYS A 260 13.94 14.78 -5.98
C LYS A 260 14.16 13.96 -7.25
N VAL A 261 15.41 13.64 -7.57
CA VAL A 261 15.75 12.86 -8.76
C VAL A 261 15.05 11.52 -8.70
N PHE A 262 15.16 10.83 -7.56
CA PHE A 262 14.53 9.53 -7.35
C PHE A 262 13.00 9.59 -7.50
N LEU A 263 12.33 10.52 -6.82
CA LEU A 263 10.88 10.64 -6.83
C LEU A 263 10.34 11.00 -8.22
N LEU A 264 11.03 11.86 -8.96
CA LEU A 264 10.64 12.21 -10.34
C LEU A 264 10.90 11.08 -11.32
N SER A 265 11.97 10.29 -11.13
CA SER A 265 12.23 9.08 -11.93
C SER A 265 11.15 8.03 -11.72
N ILE A 266 10.72 7.80 -10.46
CA ILE A 266 9.59 6.89 -10.18
C ILE A 266 8.29 7.42 -10.79
N ALA A 267 8.00 8.73 -10.70
CA ALA A 267 6.82 9.31 -11.31
C ALA A 267 6.81 9.12 -12.84
N SER A 268 7.97 9.26 -13.48
CA SER A 268 8.11 9.01 -14.93
C SER A 268 7.87 7.54 -15.28
N ALA A 269 8.44 6.61 -14.50
CA ALA A 269 8.21 5.17 -14.67
C ALA A 269 6.73 4.80 -14.45
N MET A 270 6.11 5.38 -13.40
CA MET A 270 4.69 5.20 -13.12
C MET A 270 3.81 5.68 -14.28
N ALA A 271 4.11 6.85 -14.85
CA ALA A 271 3.40 7.36 -16.02
C ALA A 271 3.57 6.45 -17.25
N ALA A 272 4.77 5.90 -17.48
CA ALA A 272 5.02 4.95 -18.57
C ALA A 272 4.22 3.66 -18.39
N PHE A 273 4.19 3.08 -17.19
CA PHE A 273 3.37 1.89 -16.93
C PHE A 273 1.87 2.18 -16.98
N LEU A 274 1.44 3.36 -16.52
CA LEU A 274 0.04 3.77 -16.65
C LEU A 274 -0.35 3.93 -18.12
N TRP A 275 0.53 4.48 -18.96
CA TRP A 275 0.32 4.53 -20.40
C TRP A 275 0.29 3.13 -21.03
N ALA A 276 1.18 2.23 -20.63
CA ALA A 276 1.13 0.83 -21.05
C ALA A 276 -0.18 0.15 -20.64
N THR A 277 -0.74 0.49 -19.47
CA THR A 277 -2.06 0.01 -19.02
C THR A 277 -3.18 0.45 -19.97
N VAL A 278 -3.15 1.71 -20.41
CA VAL A 278 -4.13 2.26 -21.37
C VAL A 278 -4.02 1.57 -22.72
N THR A 279 -2.80 1.40 -23.23
CA THR A 279 -2.55 0.83 -24.58
C THR A 279 -2.83 -0.67 -24.63
N CYS A 280 -2.28 -1.45 -23.69
CA CYS A 280 -2.51 -2.90 -23.63
C CYS A 280 -3.96 -3.25 -23.29
N GLY A 281 -4.65 -2.39 -22.53
CA GLY A 281 -6.08 -2.56 -22.23
C GLY A 281 -7.02 -2.15 -23.36
N GLY A 282 -6.51 -1.55 -24.43
CA GLY A 282 -7.33 -1.06 -25.56
C GLY A 282 -8.21 0.14 -25.22
N LEU A 283 -7.90 0.87 -24.12
CA LEU A 283 -8.71 2.00 -23.61
C LEU A 283 -8.18 3.37 -24.06
N MET A 284 -7.78 3.47 -25.34
CA MET A 284 -7.05 4.63 -25.87
C MET A 284 -7.91 5.83 -26.28
N ARG A 285 -9.23 5.73 -26.26
CA ARG A 285 -10.12 6.78 -26.80
C ARG A 285 -11.16 7.25 -25.80
N GLY A 286 -11.07 6.79 -24.55
CA GLY A 286 -12.09 7.06 -23.56
C GLY A 286 -11.63 7.89 -22.36
N PRO A 287 -12.51 8.02 -21.37
CA PRO A 287 -12.24 8.77 -20.14
C PRO A 287 -11.04 8.25 -19.35
N PHE A 288 -10.72 6.96 -19.46
CA PHE A 288 -9.57 6.39 -18.75
C PHE A 288 -8.24 6.96 -19.26
N MET A 289 -8.08 7.12 -20.57
CA MET A 289 -6.88 7.76 -21.14
C MET A 289 -6.72 9.20 -20.62
N ALA A 290 -7.80 9.98 -20.60
CA ALA A 290 -7.78 11.34 -20.09
C ALA A 290 -7.42 11.37 -18.59
N SER A 291 -7.99 10.46 -17.79
CA SER A 291 -7.69 10.34 -16.37
C SER A 291 -6.25 9.88 -16.11
N ALA A 292 -5.70 9.02 -16.94
CA ALA A 292 -4.31 8.60 -16.89
C ALA A 292 -3.33 9.77 -17.11
N ALA A 293 -3.64 10.65 -18.08
CA ALA A 293 -2.86 11.85 -18.32
C ALA A 293 -2.92 12.83 -17.13
N VAL A 294 -4.13 13.07 -16.58
CA VAL A 294 -4.32 13.95 -15.41
C VAL A 294 -3.63 13.38 -14.18
N SER A 295 -3.76 12.08 -13.92
CA SER A 295 -3.12 11.38 -12.80
C SER A 295 -1.60 11.45 -12.89
N SER A 296 -1.02 11.23 -14.08
CA SER A 296 0.43 11.32 -14.30
C SER A 296 0.94 12.75 -14.08
N PHE A 297 0.22 13.74 -14.61
CA PHE A 297 0.54 15.16 -14.39
C PHE A 297 0.46 15.53 -12.90
N ALA A 298 -0.60 15.11 -12.21
CA ALA A 298 -0.78 15.37 -10.78
C ALA A 298 0.34 14.78 -9.95
N ALA A 299 0.70 13.51 -10.18
CA ALA A 299 1.80 12.85 -9.48
C ALA A 299 3.13 13.59 -9.68
N PHE A 300 3.47 13.90 -10.93
CA PHE A 300 4.70 14.63 -11.25
C PHE A 300 4.72 16.04 -10.64
N PHE A 301 3.63 16.79 -10.77
CA PHE A 301 3.51 18.14 -10.22
C PHE A 301 3.61 18.17 -8.69
N MET A 302 2.91 17.26 -8.01
CA MET A 302 2.95 17.17 -6.55
C MET A 302 4.35 16.83 -6.06
N LEU A 303 5.03 15.85 -6.68
CA LEU A 303 6.39 15.44 -6.32
C LEU A 303 7.43 16.51 -6.66
N ALA A 304 7.28 17.22 -7.79
CA ALA A 304 8.17 18.32 -8.16
C ALA A 304 8.15 19.47 -7.14
N ARG A 305 6.98 19.74 -6.55
CA ARG A 305 6.80 20.82 -5.55
C ARG A 305 6.98 20.38 -4.10
N LEU A 306 7.07 19.07 -3.85
CA LEU A 306 7.17 18.53 -2.50
C LEU A 306 8.51 18.89 -1.85
N ASP A 307 8.46 19.47 -0.67
CA ASP A 307 9.60 19.53 0.25
C ASP A 307 9.57 18.31 1.16
N VAL A 308 10.42 17.32 0.87
CA VAL A 308 10.48 16.06 1.63
C VAL A 308 11.09 16.22 3.03
N TRP A 309 11.76 17.35 3.29
CA TRP A 309 12.35 17.65 4.59
C TRP A 309 11.35 18.29 5.55
N ASN A 310 10.15 18.61 5.07
CA ASN A 310 9.06 19.13 5.88
C ASN A 310 8.06 17.99 6.19
N PRO A 311 8.00 17.49 7.45
CA PRO A 311 7.12 16.37 7.82
C PRO A 311 5.63 16.64 7.57
N ALA A 312 5.17 17.90 7.72
CA ALA A 312 3.78 18.26 7.44
C ALA A 312 3.45 18.11 5.94
N ARG A 313 4.36 18.55 5.05
CA ARG A 313 4.21 18.39 3.61
C ARG A 313 4.21 16.93 3.17
N CYS A 314 5.04 16.09 3.79
CA CYS A 314 5.04 14.64 3.53
C CYS A 314 3.70 13.99 3.95
N LYS A 315 3.15 14.39 5.11
CA LYS A 315 1.83 13.95 5.55
C LYS A 315 0.72 14.40 4.60
N ASP A 316 0.74 15.66 4.17
CA ASP A 316 -0.23 16.20 3.21
C ASP A 316 -0.17 15.45 1.89
N PHE A 317 1.04 15.19 1.37
CA PHE A 317 1.23 14.39 0.16
C PHE A 317 0.61 12.99 0.33
N PHE A 318 0.85 12.31 1.45
CA PHE A 318 0.28 10.99 1.72
C PHE A 318 -1.25 10.95 1.62
N VAL A 319 -1.93 12.02 2.05
CA VAL A 319 -3.40 12.11 2.01
C VAL A 319 -3.90 12.53 0.62
N TYR A 320 -3.35 13.61 0.07
CA TYR A 320 -3.88 14.21 -1.16
C TYR A 320 -3.53 13.44 -2.42
N SER A 321 -2.36 12.77 -2.47
CA SER A 321 -1.98 11.96 -3.62
C SER A 321 -2.95 10.80 -3.89
N GLN A 322 -3.58 10.26 -2.84
CA GLN A 322 -4.59 9.21 -2.99
C GLN A 322 -5.77 9.68 -3.85
N TRP A 323 -6.22 10.90 -3.69
CA TRP A 323 -7.34 11.45 -4.45
C TRP A 323 -6.93 11.93 -5.85
N TRP A 324 -5.84 12.68 -5.94
CA TRP A 324 -5.41 13.29 -7.20
C TRP A 324 -4.74 12.30 -8.17
N VAL A 325 -4.20 11.21 -7.67
CA VAL A 325 -3.60 10.17 -8.50
C VAL A 325 -4.57 9.00 -8.66
N SER A 326 -4.90 8.30 -7.58
CA SER A 326 -5.72 7.09 -7.64
C SER A 326 -7.22 7.39 -7.83
N GLY A 327 -7.76 8.41 -7.13
CA GLY A 327 -9.17 8.79 -7.26
C GLY A 327 -9.54 9.25 -8.67
N VAL A 328 -8.65 9.98 -9.33
CA VAL A 328 -8.82 10.38 -10.75
C VAL A 328 -8.89 9.16 -11.68
N LEU A 329 -8.06 8.13 -11.44
CA LEU A 329 -8.12 6.89 -12.24
C LEU A 329 -9.44 6.15 -12.06
N VAL A 330 -9.96 6.10 -10.84
CA VAL A 330 -11.29 5.52 -10.56
C VAL A 330 -12.36 6.23 -11.35
N THR A 331 -12.37 7.57 -11.38
CA THR A 331 -13.38 8.34 -12.15
C THR A 331 -13.29 8.05 -13.65
N GLY A 332 -12.07 7.94 -14.19
CA GLY A 332 -11.86 7.58 -15.60
C GLY A 332 -12.36 6.20 -15.96
N LEU A 333 -12.07 5.19 -15.11
CA LEU A 333 -12.52 3.82 -15.31
C LEU A 333 -14.07 3.69 -15.18
N ILE A 334 -14.69 4.43 -14.27
CA ILE A 334 -16.16 4.53 -14.20
C ILE A 334 -16.70 5.16 -15.47
N GLY A 335 -16.06 6.21 -15.98
CA GLY A 335 -16.44 6.84 -17.25
C GLY A 335 -16.43 5.86 -18.42
N GLU A 336 -15.41 4.98 -18.52
CA GLU A 336 -15.36 3.91 -19.54
C GLU A 336 -16.55 2.96 -19.42
N LEU A 337 -16.89 2.54 -18.19
CA LEU A 337 -18.03 1.65 -17.95
C LEU A 337 -19.37 2.29 -18.35
N LEU A 338 -19.52 3.59 -18.09
CA LEU A 338 -20.75 4.32 -18.48
C LEU A 338 -20.84 4.46 -20.00
N MET A 339 -19.75 4.78 -20.68
CA MET A 339 -19.72 4.87 -22.14
C MET A 339 -19.98 3.52 -22.82
N ALA A 340 -19.50 2.43 -22.26
CA ALA A 340 -19.73 1.09 -22.82
C ALA A 340 -21.19 0.62 -22.69
N ARG A 341 -22.00 1.26 -21.85
CA ARG A 341 -23.42 0.96 -21.64
C ARG A 341 -24.38 1.85 -22.45
N MET A 342 -23.83 2.91 -23.09
CA MET A 342 -24.58 3.80 -23.99
C MET A 342 -24.53 3.29 -25.42
#